data_f64993df27a44d96f5181b6319ce0a4c
#
_entry.id   f64993df27a44d96f5181b6319ce0a4c
#
_cell.length_a   1.000
_cell.length_b   1.000
_cell.length_c   1.000
_cell.angle_alpha   90.00
_cell.angle_beta   90.00
_cell.angle_gamma   90.00
#
_symmetry.space_group_name_H-M   'P 1'
#
loop_
_entity.id
_entity.type
_entity.pdbx_description
1 polymer ?
#
loop_
_entity_poly.entity_id
_entity_poly.type
_entity_poly.pdbx_seq_one_letter_code
_entity_poly.pdbx_strand_id
1 'polypeptide(L)'
;MQIEGGNWQIFAGMLNASNASTHLNTTVSSVSKSKNKYSIKTTTPDSLTGDLATNEEPFDTIILAAPLQFSNLKIATGLLKRTPDEIPYVTLHVTLFTSPYKLNATYFNLAPKDEVPSSILTTLPVTEVPTKPEDSAGSPGFFSISTLRQVINPETLEKENLYKIFSPKAVTAEFLSGILGVEGMIYFPQPPSSPLDNPTHPFTH
;
A
#
# COMPACT_ATOMS: atom_id res chain seq x y z
N MET A 1 -15.03 8.60 3.46
CA MET A 1 -15.43 9.48 2.33
C MET A 1 -14.56 9.09 1.16
N GLN A 2 -15.15 8.86 -0.01
CA GLN A 2 -14.44 8.45 -1.22
C GLN A 2 -14.91 9.35 -2.36
N ILE A 3 -13.98 9.83 -3.16
CA ILE A 3 -14.28 10.66 -4.33
C ILE A 3 -14.50 9.73 -5.53
N GLU A 4 -15.56 9.97 -6.30
CA GLU A 4 -15.78 9.27 -7.55
C GLU A 4 -14.59 9.48 -8.49
N GLY A 5 -14.07 8.39 -9.05
CA GLY A 5 -12.81 8.41 -9.83
C GLY A 5 -11.54 8.34 -9.01
N GLY A 6 -11.60 8.38 -7.66
CA GLY A 6 -10.47 8.17 -6.76
C GLY A 6 -9.95 9.43 -6.05
N ASN A 7 -9.43 9.23 -4.85
CA ASN A 7 -8.94 10.31 -4.00
C ASN A 7 -7.67 11.01 -4.54
N TRP A 8 -6.98 10.43 -5.50
CA TRP A 8 -5.82 11.05 -6.15
C TRP A 8 -6.13 12.41 -6.79
N GLN A 9 -7.41 12.62 -7.19
CA GLN A 9 -7.87 13.88 -7.79
C GLN A 9 -7.71 15.08 -6.85
N ILE A 10 -7.78 14.87 -5.53
CA ILE A 10 -7.53 15.93 -4.53
C ILE A 10 -6.10 16.43 -4.70
N PHE A 11 -5.14 15.51 -4.71
CA PHE A 11 -3.72 15.84 -4.78
C PHE A 11 -3.34 16.43 -6.13
N ALA A 12 -3.91 15.90 -7.23
CA ALA A 12 -3.74 16.47 -8.56
C ALA A 12 -4.25 17.90 -8.62
N GLY A 13 -5.43 18.16 -8.04
CA GLY A 13 -5.98 19.51 -7.95
C GLY A 13 -5.10 20.45 -7.11
N MET A 14 -4.56 19.99 -6.01
CA MET A 14 -3.63 20.77 -5.16
C MET A 14 -2.33 21.11 -5.91
N LEU A 15 -1.74 20.15 -6.61
CA LEU A 15 -0.54 20.39 -7.42
C LEU A 15 -0.80 21.40 -8.53
N ASN A 16 -1.92 21.27 -9.24
CA ASN A 16 -2.30 22.20 -10.28
C ASN A 16 -2.51 23.63 -9.73
N ALA A 17 -3.20 23.75 -8.59
CA ALA A 17 -3.46 25.03 -7.93
C ALA A 17 -2.18 25.69 -7.38
N SER A 18 -1.19 24.90 -6.99
CA SER A 18 0.10 25.41 -6.48
C SER A 18 1.03 25.96 -7.58
N ASN A 19 0.74 25.66 -8.84
CA ASN A 19 1.60 25.96 -9.99
C ASN A 19 3.04 25.42 -9.83
N ALA A 20 3.22 24.31 -9.11
CA ALA A 20 4.50 23.68 -8.90
C ALA A 20 4.96 22.93 -10.12
N SER A 21 6.26 22.99 -10.44
CA SER A 21 6.87 22.09 -11.43
C SER A 21 6.94 20.67 -10.86
N THR A 22 6.33 19.71 -11.56
CA THR A 22 6.31 18.31 -11.16
C THR A 22 7.20 17.47 -12.07
N HIS A 23 8.14 16.74 -11.50
CA HIS A 23 9.07 15.87 -12.22
C HIS A 23 8.77 14.42 -11.84
N LEU A 24 8.02 13.71 -12.70
CA LEU A 24 7.74 12.28 -12.55
C LEU A 24 8.90 11.46 -13.10
N ASN A 25 9.00 10.20 -12.70
CA ASN A 25 10.07 9.27 -13.08
C ASN A 25 11.50 9.82 -12.82
N THR A 26 11.61 10.74 -11.87
CA THR A 26 12.86 11.42 -11.53
C THR A 26 13.29 11.01 -10.13
N THR A 27 14.48 10.45 -10.02
CA THR A 27 15.05 10.04 -8.74
C THR A 27 15.98 11.12 -8.22
N VAL A 28 15.75 11.58 -6.98
CA VAL A 28 16.71 12.42 -6.27
C VAL A 28 17.79 11.53 -5.67
N SER A 29 19.02 11.63 -6.14
CA SER A 29 20.14 10.78 -5.74
C SER A 29 20.97 11.38 -4.61
N SER A 30 21.10 12.71 -4.56
CA SER A 30 21.84 13.36 -3.47
C SER A 30 21.39 14.79 -3.22
N VAL A 31 21.62 15.21 -1.97
CA VAL A 31 21.46 16.59 -1.51
C VAL A 31 22.78 17.06 -0.91
N SER A 32 23.24 18.20 -1.37
CA SER A 32 24.42 18.90 -0.87
C SER A 32 24.11 20.36 -0.57
N LYS A 33 25.08 21.09 -0.02
CA LYS A 33 24.98 22.54 0.22
C LYS A 33 26.19 23.23 -0.37
N SER A 34 25.92 24.21 -1.19
CA SER A 34 26.96 25.09 -1.72
C SER A 34 26.61 26.54 -1.41
N LYS A 35 27.50 27.24 -0.68
CA LYS A 35 27.25 28.60 -0.17
C LYS A 35 25.92 28.65 0.63
N ASN A 36 24.95 29.44 0.18
CA ASN A 36 23.65 29.61 0.83
C ASN A 36 22.51 28.82 0.17
N LYS A 37 22.79 27.96 -0.81
CA LYS A 37 21.80 27.16 -1.52
C LYS A 37 22.01 25.67 -1.28
N TYR A 38 20.93 24.93 -1.30
CA TYR A 38 20.98 23.48 -1.39
C TYR A 38 21.03 23.08 -2.84
N SER A 39 21.82 22.06 -3.15
CA SER A 39 21.89 21.48 -4.49
C SER A 39 21.27 20.08 -4.46
N ILE A 40 20.32 19.84 -5.37
CA ILE A 40 19.68 18.54 -5.55
C ILE A 40 20.21 17.94 -6.84
N LYS A 41 20.77 16.71 -6.75
CA LYS A 41 21.14 15.92 -7.90
C LYS A 41 20.05 14.93 -8.24
N THR A 42 19.53 14.98 -9.46
CA THR A 42 18.47 14.11 -9.95
C THR A 42 18.96 13.24 -11.10
N THR A 43 18.32 12.08 -11.25
CA THR A 43 18.49 11.20 -12.41
C THR A 43 17.13 10.87 -13.00
N THR A 44 16.99 11.03 -14.30
CA THR A 44 15.77 10.74 -15.05
C THR A 44 16.13 9.80 -16.21
N PRO A 45 15.45 8.65 -16.36
CA PRO A 45 15.64 7.81 -17.54
C PRO A 45 15.17 8.55 -18.79
N ASP A 46 15.97 8.50 -19.84
CA ASP A 46 15.55 8.92 -21.18
C ASP A 46 14.49 7.92 -21.68
N SER A 47 13.36 8.42 -22.16
CA SER A 47 12.24 7.58 -22.59
C SER A 47 12.52 6.79 -23.88
N LEU A 48 13.51 7.18 -24.66
CA LEU A 48 13.85 6.56 -25.95
C LEU A 48 15.04 5.62 -25.85
N THR A 49 16.08 6.03 -25.12
CA THR A 49 17.34 5.27 -25.04
C THR A 49 17.46 4.47 -23.73
N GLY A 50 16.73 4.83 -22.70
CA GLY A 50 16.88 4.29 -21.35
C GLY A 50 18.11 4.81 -20.61
N ASP A 51 18.90 5.68 -21.22
CA ASP A 51 20.06 6.31 -20.61
C ASP A 51 19.64 7.23 -19.44
N LEU A 52 20.47 7.31 -18.41
CA LEU A 52 20.21 8.16 -17.25
C LEU A 52 20.75 9.57 -17.46
N ALA A 53 19.87 10.52 -17.69
CA ALA A 53 20.22 11.94 -17.66
C ALA A 53 20.37 12.39 -16.20
N THR A 54 21.47 13.08 -15.90
CA THR A 54 21.72 13.65 -14.58
C THR A 54 21.60 15.17 -14.64
N ASN A 55 20.83 15.75 -13.71
CA ASN A 55 20.70 17.19 -13.54
C ASN A 55 21.04 17.60 -12.11
N GLU A 56 21.51 18.83 -11.94
CA GLU A 56 21.81 19.42 -10.64
C GLU A 56 21.23 20.84 -10.56
N GLU A 57 20.36 21.07 -9.58
CA GLU A 57 19.65 22.33 -9.44
C GLU A 57 19.76 22.91 -8.02
N PRO A 58 19.92 24.24 -7.89
CA PRO A 58 19.99 24.92 -6.60
C PRO A 58 18.61 25.31 -6.08
N PHE A 59 18.41 25.13 -4.78
CA PHE A 59 17.16 25.47 -4.06
C PHE A 59 17.47 26.23 -2.76
N ASP A 60 16.57 27.08 -2.32
CA ASP A 60 16.65 27.78 -1.04
C ASP A 60 16.28 26.88 0.12
N THR A 61 15.33 25.99 -0.07
CA THR A 61 14.80 25.07 0.92
C THR A 61 14.45 23.74 0.29
N ILE A 62 14.64 22.66 1.02
CA ILE A 62 14.25 21.31 0.62
C ILE A 62 13.35 20.72 1.69
N ILE A 63 12.24 20.12 1.27
CA ILE A 63 11.36 19.32 2.12
C ILE A 63 11.39 17.89 1.63
N LEU A 64 11.89 16.98 2.47
CA LEU A 64 11.84 15.54 2.20
C LEU A 64 10.52 15.00 2.76
N ALA A 65 9.56 14.72 1.87
CA ALA A 65 8.25 14.18 2.21
C ALA A 65 8.18 12.65 2.02
N ALA A 66 9.29 11.95 2.23
CA ALA A 66 9.40 10.49 2.17
C ALA A 66 10.18 9.98 3.39
N PRO A 67 9.99 8.71 3.83
CA PRO A 67 10.78 8.13 4.90
C PRO A 67 12.25 8.08 4.50
N LEU A 68 13.11 8.77 5.26
CA LEU A 68 14.55 8.87 4.95
C LEU A 68 15.21 7.49 4.82
N GLN A 69 14.85 6.56 5.71
CA GLN A 69 15.39 5.20 5.76
C GLN A 69 15.17 4.36 4.48
N PHE A 70 14.20 4.74 3.64
CA PHE A 70 13.89 4.04 2.38
C PHE A 70 14.20 4.88 1.15
N SER A 71 14.66 6.12 1.32
CA SER A 71 14.84 7.05 0.20
C SER A 71 16.07 6.76 -0.64
N ASN A 72 17.05 6.00 -0.13
CA ASN A 72 18.39 5.84 -0.71
C ASN A 72 19.10 7.17 -1.01
N LEU A 73 18.64 8.26 -0.38
CA LEU A 73 19.10 9.61 -0.63
C LEU A 73 20.45 9.85 0.06
N LYS A 74 21.46 10.25 -0.70
CA LYS A 74 22.75 10.63 -0.15
C LYS A 74 22.69 12.09 0.31
N ILE A 75 22.74 12.30 1.62
CA ILE A 75 22.75 13.63 2.22
C ILE A 75 24.18 13.95 2.65
N ALA A 76 24.72 15.10 2.22
CA ALA A 76 26.06 15.51 2.56
C ALA A 76 26.21 15.68 4.09
N THR A 77 27.38 15.30 4.60
CA THR A 77 27.69 15.33 6.03
C THR A 77 27.44 16.72 6.64
N GLY A 78 26.77 16.76 7.78
CA GLY A 78 26.49 18.01 8.52
C GLY A 78 25.27 18.81 8.02
N LEU A 79 24.57 18.36 6.99
CA LEU A 79 23.31 19.03 6.55
C LEU A 79 22.16 18.79 7.51
N LEU A 80 22.03 17.60 8.05
CA LEU A 80 21.04 17.29 9.06
C LEU A 80 21.60 17.63 10.45
N LYS A 81 20.89 18.48 11.19
CA LYS A 81 21.21 18.73 12.60
C LYS A 81 20.91 17.51 13.48
N ARG A 82 19.92 16.73 13.08
CA ARG A 82 19.52 15.48 13.70
C ARG A 82 19.05 14.53 12.61
N THR A 83 19.55 13.30 12.62
CA THR A 83 19.01 12.22 11.81
C THR A 83 17.71 11.75 12.46
N PRO A 84 16.58 11.66 11.74
CA PRO A 84 15.37 11.07 12.29
C PRO A 84 15.62 9.64 12.75
N ASP A 85 14.96 9.25 13.83
CA ASP A 85 15.00 7.88 14.31
C ASP A 85 14.32 6.96 13.27
N GLU A 86 14.79 5.74 13.15
CA GLU A 86 14.15 4.75 12.29
C GLU A 86 12.74 4.43 12.81
N ILE A 87 11.77 4.45 11.90
CA ILE A 87 10.39 4.08 12.21
C ILE A 87 10.23 2.59 11.85
N PRO A 88 9.77 1.75 12.78
CA PRO A 88 9.48 0.35 12.47
C PRO A 88 8.29 0.26 11.52
N TYR A 89 8.55 -0.10 10.28
CA TYR A 89 7.52 -0.41 9.30
C TYR A 89 7.19 -1.90 9.34
N VAL A 90 5.92 -2.21 9.14
CA VAL A 90 5.43 -3.58 9.05
C VAL A 90 5.00 -3.88 7.63
N THR A 91 5.21 -5.11 7.19
CA THR A 91 4.67 -5.59 5.93
C THR A 91 3.17 -5.76 6.08
N LEU A 92 2.40 -5.11 5.21
CA LEU A 92 0.96 -5.27 5.13
C LEU A 92 0.63 -6.09 3.89
N HIS A 93 0.07 -7.28 4.11
CA HIS A 93 -0.49 -8.07 3.02
C HIS A 93 -1.90 -7.57 2.70
N VAL A 94 -2.14 -7.34 1.41
CA VAL A 94 -3.44 -6.93 0.89
C VAL A 94 -3.96 -8.03 -0.02
N THR A 95 -5.01 -8.73 0.42
CA THR A 95 -5.65 -9.78 -0.37
C THR A 95 -6.97 -9.27 -0.91
N LEU A 96 -7.12 -9.30 -2.22
CA LEU A 96 -8.38 -9.02 -2.93
C LEU A 96 -8.85 -10.31 -3.58
N PHE A 97 -10.11 -10.67 -3.37
CA PHE A 97 -10.71 -11.83 -4.01
C PHE A 97 -12.21 -11.66 -4.18
N THR A 98 -12.79 -12.43 -5.08
CA THR A 98 -14.24 -12.51 -5.26
C THR A 98 -14.77 -13.85 -4.82
N SER A 99 -16.02 -13.89 -4.37
CA SER A 99 -16.69 -15.12 -3.99
C SER A 99 -18.20 -14.96 -4.10
N PRO A 100 -18.92 -16.00 -4.56
CA PRO A 100 -20.39 -16.04 -4.51
C PRO A 100 -20.91 -16.16 -3.06
N TYR A 101 -20.05 -16.64 -2.15
CA TYR A 101 -20.42 -16.84 -0.75
C TYR A 101 -20.29 -15.54 0.04
N LYS A 102 -21.20 -15.35 1.01
CA LYS A 102 -21.10 -14.31 2.03
C LYS A 102 -20.16 -14.74 3.15
N LEU A 103 -19.69 -13.77 3.93
CA LEU A 103 -18.95 -14.07 5.16
C LEU A 103 -19.83 -14.86 6.13
N ASN A 104 -19.22 -15.85 6.77
CA ASN A 104 -19.91 -16.74 7.70
C ASN A 104 -20.08 -16.07 9.07
N ALA A 105 -21.31 -15.79 9.46
CA ALA A 105 -21.63 -15.14 10.73
C ALA A 105 -21.03 -15.85 11.95
N THR A 106 -21.07 -17.17 11.97
CA THR A 106 -20.57 -17.96 13.12
C THR A 106 -19.06 -17.86 13.29
N TYR A 107 -18.30 -17.66 12.22
CA TYR A 107 -16.87 -17.40 12.30
C TYR A 107 -16.55 -16.13 13.08
N PHE A 108 -17.42 -15.14 12.99
CA PHE A 108 -17.29 -13.85 13.67
C PHE A 108 -18.07 -13.78 14.99
N ASN A 109 -18.42 -14.92 15.57
CA ASN A 109 -19.18 -15.03 16.83
C ASN A 109 -20.58 -14.37 16.77
N LEU A 110 -21.18 -14.30 15.60
CA LEU A 110 -22.55 -13.84 15.39
C LEU A 110 -23.52 -15.04 15.31
N ALA A 111 -24.80 -14.80 15.50
CA ALA A 111 -25.78 -15.87 15.29
C ALA A 111 -25.83 -16.27 13.80
N PRO A 112 -26.13 -17.55 13.48
CA PRO A 112 -26.05 -18.04 12.08
C PRO A 112 -26.90 -17.29 11.06
N LYS A 113 -27.93 -16.56 11.53
CA LYS A 113 -28.85 -15.76 10.68
C LYS A 113 -28.48 -14.28 10.63
N ASP A 114 -27.50 -13.85 11.40
CA ASP A 114 -27.10 -12.46 11.44
C ASP A 114 -26.33 -12.10 10.17
N GLU A 115 -26.45 -10.85 9.78
CA GLU A 115 -25.68 -10.31 8.66
C GLU A 115 -24.34 -9.81 9.18
N VAL A 116 -23.25 -10.29 8.57
CA VAL A 116 -21.90 -9.86 8.91
C VAL A 116 -21.70 -8.42 8.42
N PRO A 117 -21.19 -7.52 9.28
CA PRO A 117 -20.90 -6.14 8.86
C PRO A 117 -19.99 -6.06 7.65
N SER A 118 -20.20 -5.06 6.79
CA SER A 118 -19.39 -4.86 5.59
C SER A 118 -17.92 -4.51 5.89
N SER A 119 -17.62 -4.13 7.11
CA SER A 119 -16.25 -3.86 7.57
C SER A 119 -16.06 -4.43 8.98
N ILE A 120 -15.06 -5.29 9.13
CA ILE A 120 -14.64 -5.91 10.38
C ILE A 120 -13.22 -5.47 10.64
N LEU A 121 -12.99 -5.00 11.85
CA LEU A 121 -11.66 -4.58 12.32
C LEU A 121 -11.32 -5.42 13.54
N THR A 122 -10.07 -5.84 13.64
CA THR A 122 -9.57 -6.49 14.86
C THR A 122 -8.77 -5.48 15.67
N THR A 123 -8.89 -5.61 16.99
CA THR A 123 -8.10 -4.85 17.96
C THR A 123 -7.48 -5.81 18.95
N LEU A 124 -6.25 -5.51 19.38
CA LEU A 124 -5.67 -6.23 20.49
C LEU A 124 -6.35 -5.82 21.80
N PRO A 125 -6.52 -6.74 22.76
CA PRO A 125 -6.84 -6.38 24.12
C PRO A 125 -5.87 -5.35 24.68
N VAL A 126 -6.35 -4.42 25.49
CA VAL A 126 -5.52 -3.34 26.08
C VAL A 126 -4.32 -3.88 26.87
N THR A 127 -4.42 -5.11 27.34
CA THR A 127 -3.37 -5.81 28.11
C THR A 127 -2.31 -6.47 27.23
N GLU A 128 -2.53 -6.57 25.92
CA GLU A 128 -1.60 -7.19 24.99
C GLU A 128 -0.80 -6.14 24.24
N VAL A 129 0.51 -6.15 24.43
CA VAL A 129 1.45 -5.36 23.63
C VAL A 129 2.15 -6.32 22.69
N PRO A 130 1.97 -6.18 21.36
CA PRO A 130 2.62 -7.07 20.40
C PRO A 130 4.15 -6.89 20.50
N THR A 131 4.87 -7.98 20.64
CA THR A 131 6.34 -7.98 20.66
C THR A 131 6.93 -7.89 19.26
N LYS A 132 6.15 -8.31 18.26
CA LYS A 132 6.49 -8.26 16.83
C LYS A 132 5.35 -7.67 16.04
N PRO A 133 5.63 -6.94 14.97
CA PRO A 133 4.61 -6.36 14.10
C PRO A 133 3.62 -7.41 13.56
N GLU A 134 4.09 -8.62 13.28
CA GLU A 134 3.27 -9.72 12.75
C GLU A 134 2.22 -10.21 13.75
N ASP A 135 2.42 -9.95 15.02
CA ASP A 135 1.52 -10.37 16.10
C ASP A 135 0.46 -9.31 16.41
N SER A 136 0.55 -8.13 15.77
CA SER A 136 -0.34 -6.99 16.05
C SER A 136 -1.79 -7.20 15.60
N ALA A 137 -2.08 -8.22 14.79
CA ALA A 137 -3.44 -8.62 14.44
C ALA A 137 -4.08 -9.58 15.47
N GLY A 138 -3.31 -10.05 16.46
CA GLY A 138 -3.77 -11.01 17.45
C GLY A 138 -4.16 -12.38 16.87
N SER A 139 -4.92 -13.15 17.64
CA SER A 139 -5.37 -14.49 17.24
C SER A 139 -6.23 -14.55 15.97
N PRO A 140 -7.04 -13.53 15.62
CA PRO A 140 -7.79 -13.54 14.35
C PRO A 140 -6.89 -13.56 13.10
N GLY A 141 -5.65 -13.08 13.17
CA GLY A 141 -4.68 -13.15 12.09
C GLY A 141 -4.91 -12.13 10.95
N PHE A 142 -5.81 -11.17 11.12
CA PHE A 142 -6.07 -10.09 10.17
C PHE A 142 -6.28 -8.75 10.87
N PHE A 143 -6.03 -7.65 10.19
CA PHE A 143 -6.32 -6.30 10.69
C PHE A 143 -7.73 -5.85 10.31
N SER A 144 -8.13 -6.13 9.08
CA SER A 144 -9.48 -5.84 8.62
C SER A 144 -9.93 -6.76 7.49
N ILE A 145 -11.23 -7.01 7.46
CA ILE A 145 -11.93 -7.63 6.33
C ILE A 145 -13.03 -6.67 5.89
N SER A 146 -13.10 -6.39 4.60
CA SER A 146 -14.13 -5.50 4.04
C SER A 146 -14.82 -6.16 2.85
N THR A 147 -16.14 -6.12 2.85
CA THR A 147 -16.97 -6.38 1.67
C THR A 147 -17.09 -5.06 0.91
N LEU A 148 -16.43 -4.95 -0.23
CA LEU A 148 -16.33 -3.69 -0.96
C LEU A 148 -17.58 -3.41 -1.82
N ARG A 149 -17.96 -4.39 -2.64
CA ARG A 149 -19.09 -4.30 -3.57
C ARG A 149 -19.40 -5.66 -4.17
N GLN A 150 -20.50 -5.74 -4.90
CA GLN A 150 -20.76 -6.86 -5.82
C GLN A 150 -20.13 -6.59 -7.18
N VAL A 151 -19.63 -7.64 -7.80
CA VAL A 151 -19.08 -7.67 -9.16
C VAL A 151 -19.73 -8.81 -9.93
N ILE A 152 -19.64 -8.78 -11.25
CA ILE A 152 -20.04 -9.90 -12.11
C ILE A 152 -18.78 -10.68 -12.43
N ASN A 153 -18.79 -11.97 -12.15
CA ASN A 153 -17.73 -12.87 -12.58
C ASN A 153 -17.76 -12.99 -14.11
N PRO A 154 -16.69 -12.66 -14.83
CA PRO A 154 -16.71 -12.66 -16.30
C PRO A 154 -16.84 -14.07 -16.92
N GLU A 155 -16.52 -15.12 -16.17
CA GLU A 155 -16.58 -16.52 -16.65
C GLU A 155 -17.96 -17.14 -16.42
N THR A 156 -18.53 -16.93 -15.23
CA THR A 156 -19.81 -17.54 -14.84
C THR A 156 -21.02 -16.63 -15.07
N LEU A 157 -20.78 -15.33 -15.26
CA LEU A 157 -21.79 -14.27 -15.35
C LEU A 157 -22.66 -14.13 -14.08
N GLU A 158 -22.24 -14.72 -12.99
CA GLU A 158 -22.91 -14.65 -11.70
C GLU A 158 -22.39 -13.47 -10.86
N LYS A 159 -23.22 -13.04 -9.90
CA LYS A 159 -22.83 -12.01 -8.94
C LYS A 159 -21.95 -12.61 -7.86
N GLU A 160 -20.82 -11.97 -7.62
CA GLU A 160 -19.92 -12.28 -6.55
C GLU A 160 -19.67 -11.07 -5.65
N ASN A 161 -19.33 -11.32 -4.40
CA ASN A 161 -18.90 -10.28 -3.49
C ASN A 161 -17.38 -10.08 -3.63
N LEU A 162 -16.95 -8.84 -3.78
CA LEU A 162 -15.55 -8.46 -3.78
C LEU A 162 -15.11 -8.16 -2.35
N TYR A 163 -14.13 -8.91 -1.86
CA TYR A 163 -13.56 -8.78 -0.53
C TYR A 163 -12.15 -8.21 -0.56
N LYS A 164 -11.81 -7.49 0.51
CA LYS A 164 -10.45 -7.02 0.77
C LYS A 164 -10.06 -7.38 2.18
N ILE A 165 -8.90 -8.03 2.34
CA ILE A 165 -8.32 -8.38 3.64
C ILE A 165 -6.98 -7.67 3.79
N PHE A 166 -6.78 -7.03 4.94
CA PHE A 166 -5.48 -6.57 5.41
C PHE A 166 -4.99 -7.50 6.50
N SER A 167 -3.80 -8.06 6.33
CA SER A 167 -3.24 -9.03 7.27
C SER A 167 -1.71 -8.88 7.42
N PRO A 168 -1.13 -9.30 8.57
CA PRO A 168 0.32 -9.28 8.77
C PRO A 168 1.06 -10.38 7.99
N LYS A 169 0.35 -11.41 7.56
CA LYS A 169 0.86 -12.56 6.79
C LYS A 169 -0.04 -12.84 5.59
N ALA A 170 0.49 -13.54 4.60
CA ALA A 170 -0.32 -14.00 3.47
C ALA A 170 -1.51 -14.85 3.96
N VAL A 171 -2.66 -14.60 3.37
CA VAL A 171 -3.90 -15.33 3.69
C VAL A 171 -3.82 -16.73 3.09
N THR A 172 -4.22 -17.75 3.89
CA THR A 172 -4.24 -19.16 3.44
C THR A 172 -5.63 -19.57 2.95
N ALA A 173 -5.68 -20.70 2.20
CA ALA A 173 -6.93 -21.28 1.74
C ALA A 173 -7.83 -21.69 2.92
N GLU A 174 -7.26 -22.24 3.99
CA GLU A 174 -7.98 -22.65 5.19
C GLU A 174 -8.63 -21.44 5.89
N PHE A 175 -7.88 -20.34 5.97
CA PHE A 175 -8.43 -19.09 6.54
C PHE A 175 -9.64 -18.61 5.73
N LEU A 176 -9.55 -18.60 4.40
CA LEU A 176 -10.66 -18.19 3.55
C LEU A 176 -11.84 -19.17 3.62
N SER A 177 -11.57 -20.46 3.64
CA SER A 177 -12.61 -21.48 3.85
C SER A 177 -13.35 -21.22 5.16
N GLY A 178 -12.64 -20.89 6.24
CA GLY A 178 -13.22 -20.56 7.55
C GLY A 178 -14.11 -19.33 7.49
N ILE A 179 -13.60 -18.21 6.98
CA ILE A 179 -14.37 -16.94 6.95
C ILE A 179 -15.59 -16.98 6.01
N LEU A 180 -15.58 -17.87 5.00
CA LEU A 180 -16.70 -18.07 4.08
C LEU A 180 -17.63 -19.23 4.49
N GLY A 181 -17.20 -20.06 5.44
CA GLY A 181 -17.97 -21.23 5.88
C GLY A 181 -18.13 -22.29 4.78
N VAL A 182 -17.15 -22.43 3.91
CA VAL A 182 -17.14 -23.45 2.85
C VAL A 182 -16.05 -24.48 3.11
N GLU A 183 -16.38 -25.76 2.98
CA GLU A 183 -15.42 -26.84 3.05
C GLU A 183 -14.90 -27.15 1.64
N GLY A 184 -13.57 -27.24 1.49
CA GLY A 184 -12.92 -27.62 0.24
C GLY A 184 -12.27 -26.45 -0.51
N MET A 185 -11.53 -26.81 -1.57
CA MET A 185 -10.61 -25.93 -2.27
C MET A 185 -11.24 -24.62 -2.74
N ILE A 186 -10.83 -23.54 -2.10
CA ILE A 186 -10.90 -22.23 -2.73
C ILE A 186 -9.67 -22.14 -3.63
N TYR A 187 -9.89 -22.16 -4.94
CA TYR A 187 -8.83 -21.93 -5.92
C TYR A 187 -8.41 -20.47 -5.81
N PHE A 188 -7.19 -20.24 -5.36
CA PHE A 188 -6.52 -18.97 -5.57
C PHE A 188 -5.80 -19.02 -6.89
N PRO A 189 -6.16 -18.21 -7.88
CA PRO A 189 -5.21 -17.89 -8.90
C PRO A 189 -4.01 -17.30 -8.16
N GLN A 190 -2.81 -17.85 -8.39
CA GLN A 190 -1.56 -17.26 -7.91
C GLN A 190 -1.63 -15.78 -8.25
N PRO A 191 -1.40 -14.86 -7.28
CA PRO A 191 -1.30 -13.47 -7.64
C PRO A 191 -0.29 -13.38 -8.78
N PRO A 192 -0.56 -12.58 -9.81
CA PRO A 192 0.48 -12.26 -10.78
C PRO A 192 1.68 -11.83 -9.95
N SER A 193 2.85 -12.41 -10.24
CA SER A 193 4.12 -12.03 -9.62
C SER A 193 4.12 -10.52 -9.46
N SER A 194 4.25 -10.04 -8.23
CA SER A 194 4.05 -8.64 -7.88
C SER A 194 4.75 -7.74 -8.91
N PRO A 195 4.10 -6.70 -9.43
CA PRO A 195 4.79 -5.73 -10.29
C PRO A 195 6.01 -5.10 -9.62
N LEU A 196 6.11 -5.20 -8.29
CA LEU A 196 7.25 -4.78 -7.49
C LEU A 196 8.46 -5.72 -7.62
N ASP A 197 8.25 -6.98 -8.05
CA ASP A 197 9.32 -7.94 -8.31
C ASP A 197 9.86 -7.82 -9.74
N ASN A 198 9.21 -7.00 -10.59
CA ASN A 198 9.67 -6.72 -11.94
C ASN A 198 9.83 -5.19 -12.14
N PRO A 199 11.04 -4.64 -11.91
CA PRO A 199 11.29 -3.20 -12.00
C PRO A 199 11.14 -2.61 -13.41
N THR A 200 10.69 -3.39 -14.39
CA THR A 200 10.64 -2.99 -15.81
C THR A 200 9.24 -2.63 -16.33
N HIS A 201 8.18 -2.66 -15.53
CA HIS A 201 6.87 -2.22 -15.98
C HIS A 201 6.51 -0.84 -15.41
N PRO A 202 6.55 0.23 -16.21
CA PRO A 202 5.95 1.50 -15.83
C PRO A 202 4.44 1.32 -15.75
N PHE A 203 3.82 1.89 -14.71
CA PHE A 203 2.37 2.01 -14.62
C PHE A 203 1.85 2.76 -15.84
N THR A 204 1.31 2.05 -16.80
CA THR A 204 0.51 2.66 -17.87
C THR A 204 -0.91 2.83 -17.35
N HIS A 205 -1.36 4.08 -17.33
CA HIS A 205 -2.73 4.49 -17.01
C HIS A 205 -3.67 4.19 -18.17
#